data_54ff807c8f4cece9f13f007cccf97101
#
_entry.id   54ff807c8f4cece9f13f007cccf97101
#
_cell.length_a   1.000
_cell.length_b   1.000
_cell.length_c   1.000
_cell.angle_alpha   90.00
_cell.angle_beta   90.00
_cell.angle_gamma   90.00
#
_symmetry.space_group_name_H-M   'P 1'
#
loop_
_entity.id
_entity.type
_entity.pdbx_description
1 polymer ?
#
loop_
_entity_poly.entity_id
_entity_poly.type
_entity_poly.pdbx_seq_one_letter_code
_entity_poly.pdbx_strand_id
1 'polypeptide(L)'
;MGSDRFHLAGPPLGVALSATVPALAIRTYRHLLFAIGIALAVAGMALRWYSIWYLGRSFTCEVSIRPDQTVVDRGPYRWVRHPSYTGGLLTILGLLPCLTNALAFAGFFLPLAGYAYRIRVEERALASELGEPYRRYMRRTKRLIPLVV
;
A
#
# COMPACT_ATOMS: atom_id res chain seq x y z
N MET A 1 27.52 -15.95 28.91
CA MET A 1 26.30 -15.95 29.74
C MET A 1 25.54 -14.65 29.42
N GLY A 2 24.37 -14.74 28.81
CA GLY A 2 23.53 -13.57 28.45
C GLY A 2 22.96 -13.63 27.04
N SER A 3 22.61 -14.81 26.56
CA SER A 3 21.62 -14.99 25.51
C SER A 3 20.26 -14.83 26.14
N ASP A 4 19.33 -14.16 25.56
CA ASP A 4 17.88 -14.22 25.73
C ASP A 4 17.21 -12.85 25.79
N ARG A 5 17.30 -12.09 24.70
CA ARG A 5 16.33 -11.02 24.44
C ARG A 5 15.89 -10.99 22.96
N PHE A 6 15.59 -12.15 22.38
CA PHE A 6 14.66 -12.22 21.26
C PHE A 6 13.24 -12.32 21.84
N HIS A 7 12.78 -11.28 22.54
CA HIS A 7 11.38 -11.15 22.90
C HIS A 7 10.60 -10.68 21.70
N LEU A 8 10.00 -11.66 20.97
CA LEU A 8 8.58 -11.70 20.76
C LEU A 8 7.99 -10.35 20.33
N ALA A 9 8.24 -9.96 19.08
CA ALA A 9 7.21 -9.22 18.38
C ALA A 9 5.98 -10.11 18.37
N GLY A 10 4.99 -9.78 19.21
CA GLY A 10 3.71 -10.49 19.23
C GLY A 10 3.10 -10.51 17.83
N PRO A 11 2.17 -11.42 17.56
CA PRO A 11 1.54 -11.50 16.25
C PRO A 11 0.98 -10.12 15.87
N PRO A 12 1.06 -9.70 14.59
CA PRO A 12 0.52 -8.43 14.16
C PRO A 12 -0.92 -8.29 14.64
N LEU A 13 -1.29 -7.10 15.08
CA LEU A 13 -2.55 -6.80 15.79
C LEU A 13 -3.77 -7.44 15.11
N GLY A 14 -3.83 -7.47 13.77
CA GLY A 14 -4.91 -8.11 13.01
C GLY A 14 -4.98 -9.63 13.20
N VAL A 15 -3.83 -10.31 13.34
CA VAL A 15 -3.77 -11.76 13.61
C VAL A 15 -4.18 -12.05 15.07
N ALA A 16 -3.73 -11.23 16.01
CA ALA A 16 -4.11 -11.35 17.41
C ALA A 16 -5.63 -11.15 17.59
N LEU A 17 -6.21 -10.13 16.95
CA LEU A 17 -7.63 -9.87 16.97
C LEU A 17 -8.46 -10.98 16.32
N SER A 18 -7.97 -11.58 15.21
CA SER A 18 -8.68 -12.68 14.57
C SER A 18 -8.71 -13.97 15.39
N ALA A 19 -7.71 -14.18 16.24
CA ALA A 19 -7.66 -15.34 17.14
C ALA A 19 -8.58 -15.19 18.38
N THR A 20 -8.91 -13.96 18.78
CA THR A 20 -9.64 -13.69 20.02
C THR A 20 -11.17 -13.66 19.88
N VAL A 21 -11.70 -13.58 18.64
CA VAL A 21 -13.17 -13.47 18.42
C VAL A 21 -13.66 -14.54 17.42
N PRO A 22 -13.81 -15.80 17.87
CA PRO A 22 -14.25 -16.91 17.00
C PRO A 22 -15.64 -16.70 16.36
N ALA A 23 -16.51 -15.92 17.01
CA ALA A 23 -17.85 -15.62 16.50
C ALA A 23 -17.85 -14.85 15.18
N LEU A 24 -16.76 -14.15 14.84
CA LEU A 24 -16.59 -13.42 13.59
C LEU A 24 -15.83 -14.20 12.52
N ALA A 25 -15.55 -15.50 12.75
CA ALA A 25 -14.86 -16.35 11.80
C ALA A 25 -15.73 -16.61 10.56
N ILE A 26 -15.18 -16.30 9.39
CA ILE A 26 -15.81 -16.59 8.10
C ILE A 26 -15.46 -18.03 7.71
N ARG A 27 -16.38 -18.96 7.96
CA ARG A 27 -16.20 -20.40 7.67
C ARG A 27 -16.71 -20.81 6.30
N THR A 28 -17.76 -20.14 5.83
CA THR A 28 -18.36 -20.39 4.52
C THR A 28 -17.41 -19.87 3.42
N TYR A 29 -17.21 -20.69 2.39
CA TYR A 29 -16.34 -20.36 1.26
C TYR A 29 -14.87 -20.04 1.60
N ARG A 30 -14.36 -20.49 2.76
CA ARG A 30 -13.00 -20.19 3.23
C ARG A 30 -11.90 -20.42 2.20
N HIS A 31 -11.98 -21.53 1.45
CA HIS A 31 -10.98 -21.87 0.43
C HIS A 31 -11.04 -20.93 -0.77
N LEU A 32 -12.25 -20.54 -1.19
CA LEU A 32 -12.44 -19.58 -2.27
C LEU A 32 -11.94 -18.19 -1.86
N LEU A 33 -12.31 -17.74 -0.65
CA LEU A 33 -11.84 -16.47 -0.09
C LEU A 33 -10.31 -16.44 0.05
N PHE A 34 -9.73 -17.54 0.48
CA PHE A 34 -8.27 -17.68 0.57
C PHE A 34 -7.62 -17.58 -0.81
N ALA A 35 -8.12 -18.32 -1.81
CA ALA A 35 -7.57 -18.29 -3.17
C ALA A 35 -7.67 -16.89 -3.80
N ILE A 36 -8.84 -16.24 -3.69
CA ILE A 36 -9.04 -14.85 -4.16
C ILE A 36 -8.11 -13.90 -3.43
N GLY A 37 -7.98 -14.04 -2.11
CA GLY A 37 -7.13 -13.21 -1.28
C GLY A 37 -5.66 -13.31 -1.70
N ILE A 38 -5.15 -14.52 -1.89
CA ILE A 38 -3.78 -14.73 -2.37
C ILE A 38 -3.57 -14.16 -3.77
N ALA A 39 -4.51 -14.41 -4.70
CA ALA A 39 -4.42 -13.86 -6.06
C ALA A 39 -4.36 -12.33 -6.04
N LEU A 40 -5.19 -11.69 -5.23
CA LEU A 40 -5.23 -10.23 -5.05
C LEU A 40 -3.94 -9.70 -4.41
N ALA A 41 -3.42 -10.39 -3.40
CA ALA A 41 -2.17 -10.03 -2.73
C ALA A 41 -0.97 -10.11 -3.69
N VAL A 42 -0.89 -11.18 -4.49
CA VAL A 42 0.16 -11.36 -5.51
C VAL A 42 0.06 -10.28 -6.58
N ALA A 43 -1.14 -9.98 -7.08
CA ALA A 43 -1.35 -8.91 -8.05
C ALA A 43 -0.95 -7.53 -7.49
N GLY A 44 -1.30 -7.26 -6.24
CA GLY A 44 -0.89 -6.03 -5.54
C GLY A 44 0.62 -5.92 -5.39
N MET A 45 1.28 -7.00 -4.99
CA MET A 45 2.73 -7.05 -4.87
C MET A 45 3.42 -6.86 -6.23
N ALA A 46 2.92 -7.52 -7.27
CA ALA A 46 3.42 -7.36 -8.63
C ALA A 46 3.31 -5.91 -9.12
N LEU A 47 2.15 -5.28 -8.92
CA LEU A 47 1.96 -3.85 -9.24
C LEU A 47 2.93 -2.96 -8.46
N ARG A 48 3.13 -3.24 -7.16
CA ARG A 48 4.06 -2.49 -6.33
C ARG A 48 5.49 -2.58 -6.85
N TRP A 49 5.99 -3.79 -7.08
CA TRP A 49 7.34 -4.02 -7.60
C TRP A 49 7.52 -3.43 -9.00
N TYR A 50 6.55 -3.60 -9.89
CA TYR A 50 6.56 -3.00 -11.21
C TYR A 50 6.65 -1.47 -11.14
N SER A 51 5.89 -0.85 -10.24
CA SER A 51 5.90 0.61 -10.06
C SER A 51 7.24 1.11 -9.52
N ILE A 52 7.82 0.41 -8.54
CA ILE A 52 9.13 0.74 -7.97
C ILE A 52 10.22 0.60 -9.04
N TRP A 53 10.22 -0.51 -9.77
CA TRP A 53 11.16 -0.75 -10.86
C TRP A 53 11.06 0.34 -11.93
N TYR A 54 9.84 0.74 -12.28
CA TYR A 54 9.60 1.77 -13.30
C TYR A 54 10.09 3.15 -12.84
N LEU A 55 9.96 3.47 -11.58
CA LEU A 55 10.47 4.72 -11.00
C LEU A 55 12.00 4.73 -10.92
N GLY A 56 12.62 3.56 -10.77
CA GLY A 56 14.04 3.38 -10.78
C GLY A 56 14.76 4.30 -9.78
N ARG A 57 15.71 5.10 -10.29
CA ARG A 57 16.51 6.03 -9.47
C ARG A 57 15.71 7.16 -8.81
N SER A 58 14.50 7.43 -9.28
CA SER A 58 13.59 8.43 -8.69
C SER A 58 12.82 7.87 -7.48
N PHE A 59 12.91 6.56 -7.21
CA PHE A 59 12.29 5.95 -6.04
C PHE A 59 13.16 6.22 -4.80
N THR A 60 12.56 6.84 -3.79
CA THR A 60 13.17 7.04 -2.46
C THR A 60 12.22 6.54 -1.37
N CYS A 61 12.74 5.85 -0.36
CA CYS A 61 11.96 5.44 0.80
C CYS A 61 11.61 6.62 1.71
N GLU A 62 12.43 7.66 1.69
CA GLU A 62 12.21 8.94 2.34
C GLU A 62 11.64 9.96 1.36
N VAL A 63 10.96 10.98 1.89
CA VAL A 63 10.48 12.10 1.07
C VAL A 63 11.68 13.01 0.80
N SER A 64 12.55 12.59 -0.11
CA SER A 64 13.70 13.36 -0.58
C SER A 64 13.63 13.53 -2.08
N ILE A 65 13.88 14.75 -2.55
CA ILE A 65 13.82 15.11 -3.96
C ILE A 65 15.24 15.42 -4.42
N ARG A 66 15.65 14.81 -5.53
CA ARG A 66 16.96 15.01 -6.11
C ARG A 66 16.96 16.29 -6.95
N PRO A 67 18.09 17.03 -7.02
CA PRO A 67 18.18 18.25 -7.80
C PRO A 67 17.87 18.08 -9.30
N ASP A 68 18.08 16.88 -9.83
CA ASP A 68 17.86 16.50 -11.24
C ASP A 68 16.56 15.71 -11.45
N GLN A 69 15.70 15.63 -10.45
CA GLN A 69 14.47 14.83 -10.50
C GLN A 69 13.46 15.46 -11.46
N THR A 70 12.96 14.63 -12.37
CA THR A 70 11.89 15.02 -13.30
C THR A 70 10.60 14.26 -12.96
N VAL A 71 9.46 14.81 -13.40
CA VAL A 71 8.17 14.14 -13.23
C VAL A 71 8.11 12.90 -14.10
N VAL A 72 7.95 11.73 -13.45
CA VAL A 72 7.73 10.46 -14.16
C VAL A 72 6.24 10.30 -14.41
N ASP A 73 5.82 10.39 -15.68
CA ASP A 73 4.41 10.36 -16.10
C ASP A 73 4.10 9.22 -17.09
N ARG A 74 4.95 8.17 -17.11
CA ARG A 74 4.86 7.02 -18.01
C ARG A 74 4.53 5.74 -17.25
N GLY A 75 4.29 4.65 -18.00
CA GLY A 75 3.95 3.35 -17.41
C GLY A 75 2.72 3.46 -16.49
N PRO A 76 2.76 2.87 -15.28
CA PRO A 76 1.64 2.93 -14.34
C PRO A 76 1.37 4.37 -13.84
N TYR A 77 2.38 5.26 -13.86
CA TYR A 77 2.28 6.66 -13.43
C TYR A 77 1.49 7.56 -14.40
N ARG A 78 1.20 7.08 -15.60
CA ARG A 78 0.32 7.80 -16.53
C ARG A 78 -1.15 7.85 -16.05
N TRP A 79 -1.54 6.88 -15.23
CA TRP A 79 -2.91 6.72 -14.76
C TRP A 79 -3.13 7.24 -13.35
N VAL A 80 -2.20 6.88 -12.45
CA VAL A 80 -2.25 7.27 -11.04
C VAL A 80 -0.87 7.73 -10.58
N ARG A 81 -0.86 8.64 -9.62
CA ARG A 81 0.40 9.20 -9.09
C ARG A 81 1.14 8.26 -8.15
N HIS A 82 0.41 7.39 -7.46
CA HIS A 82 0.96 6.51 -6.43
C HIS A 82 0.64 5.02 -6.67
N PRO A 83 1.00 4.46 -7.84
CA PRO A 83 0.67 3.07 -8.17
C PRO A 83 1.35 2.07 -7.22
N SER A 84 2.51 2.40 -6.66
CA SER A 84 3.19 1.60 -5.65
C SER A 84 2.36 1.51 -4.34
N TYR A 85 1.69 2.59 -3.95
CA TYR A 85 0.79 2.58 -2.78
C TYR A 85 -0.51 1.85 -3.08
N THR A 86 -1.05 1.99 -4.29
CA THR A 86 -2.18 1.18 -4.76
C THR A 86 -1.86 -0.31 -4.66
N GLY A 87 -0.69 -0.72 -5.15
CA GLY A 87 -0.22 -2.10 -5.04
C GLY A 87 -0.09 -2.56 -3.58
N GLY A 88 0.47 -1.71 -2.70
CA GLY A 88 0.59 -2.00 -1.28
C GLY A 88 -0.77 -2.19 -0.58
N LEU A 89 -1.73 -1.30 -0.84
CA LEU A 89 -3.09 -1.42 -0.31
C LEU A 89 -3.81 -2.66 -0.84
N LEU A 90 -3.64 -2.96 -2.13
CA LEU A 90 -4.21 -4.15 -2.75
C LEU A 90 -3.64 -5.43 -2.14
N THR A 91 -2.33 -5.46 -1.84
CA THR A 91 -1.68 -6.57 -1.14
C THR A 91 -2.29 -6.78 0.23
N ILE A 92 -2.41 -5.71 1.03
CA ILE A 92 -2.99 -5.79 2.37
C ILE A 92 -4.46 -6.24 2.28
N LEU A 93 -5.25 -5.63 1.39
CA LEU A 93 -6.65 -6.00 1.18
C LEU A 93 -6.80 -7.47 0.79
N GLY A 94 -5.91 -8.00 -0.04
CA GLY A 94 -5.90 -9.41 -0.44
C GLY A 94 -5.56 -10.36 0.72
N LEU A 95 -4.75 -9.94 1.69
CA LEU A 95 -4.43 -10.75 2.86
C LEU A 95 -5.56 -10.84 3.88
N LEU A 96 -6.49 -9.88 3.92
CA LEU A 96 -7.59 -9.87 4.90
C LEU A 96 -8.50 -11.09 4.81
N PRO A 97 -8.97 -11.54 3.63
CA PRO A 97 -9.76 -12.76 3.49
C PRO A 97 -9.02 -14.01 3.96
N CYS A 98 -7.68 -14.02 3.87
CA CYS A 98 -6.87 -15.15 4.32
C CYS A 98 -6.90 -15.33 5.85
N LEU A 99 -7.19 -14.26 6.61
CA LEU A 99 -7.34 -14.30 8.05
C LEU A 99 -8.69 -14.90 8.49
N THR A 100 -9.63 -15.09 7.55
CA THR A 100 -10.96 -15.70 7.78
C THR A 100 -11.74 -15.11 8.95
N ASN A 101 -11.52 -13.83 9.27
CA ASN A 101 -12.19 -13.13 10.37
C ASN A 101 -12.59 -11.72 9.93
N ALA A 102 -13.88 -11.38 10.09
CA ALA A 102 -14.40 -10.09 9.69
C ALA A 102 -13.74 -8.91 10.43
N LEU A 103 -13.31 -9.11 11.67
CA LEU A 103 -12.63 -8.06 12.46
C LEU A 103 -11.27 -7.66 11.84
N ALA A 104 -10.61 -8.57 11.12
CA ALA A 104 -9.36 -8.26 10.43
C ALA A 104 -9.51 -7.10 9.43
N PHE A 105 -10.69 -6.95 8.84
CA PHE A 105 -10.97 -5.84 7.91
C PHE A 105 -10.91 -4.47 8.59
N ALA A 106 -11.22 -4.37 9.88
CA ALA A 106 -11.05 -3.12 10.63
C ALA A 106 -9.58 -2.67 10.67
N GLY A 107 -8.65 -3.62 10.71
CA GLY A 107 -7.21 -3.34 10.66
C GLY A 107 -6.72 -2.71 9.35
N PHE A 108 -7.51 -2.77 8.28
CA PHE A 108 -7.17 -2.14 7.00
C PHE A 108 -7.17 -0.60 7.05
N PHE A 109 -8.00 -0.03 7.91
CA PHE A 109 -8.10 1.43 8.00
C PHE A 109 -6.82 2.09 8.50
N LEU A 110 -6.01 1.40 9.31
CA LEU A 110 -4.74 1.93 9.80
C LEU A 110 -3.72 2.15 8.68
N PRO A 111 -3.36 1.15 7.85
CA PRO A 111 -2.46 1.38 6.71
C PRO A 111 -3.08 2.32 5.67
N LEU A 112 -4.39 2.32 5.47
CA LEU A 112 -5.07 3.27 4.58
C LEU A 112 -4.86 4.71 5.04
N ALA A 113 -5.04 4.99 6.34
CA ALA A 113 -4.78 6.32 6.91
C ALA A 113 -3.30 6.69 6.81
N GLY A 114 -2.39 5.75 7.07
CA GLY A 114 -0.94 5.94 6.93
C GLY A 114 -0.54 6.33 5.51
N TYR A 115 -1.03 5.60 4.51
CA TYR A 115 -0.77 5.95 3.10
C TYR A 115 -1.42 7.27 2.70
N ALA A 116 -2.65 7.55 3.15
CA ALA A 116 -3.31 8.82 2.88
C ALA A 116 -2.53 10.02 3.44
N TYR A 117 -1.98 9.90 4.65
CA TYR A 117 -1.11 10.90 5.24
C TYR A 117 0.19 11.06 4.44
N ARG A 118 0.88 9.95 4.16
CA ARG A 118 2.14 9.94 3.43
C ARG A 118 2.00 10.55 2.02
N ILE A 119 0.96 10.19 1.28
CA ILE A 119 0.65 10.77 -0.03
C ILE A 119 0.54 12.30 0.05
N ARG A 120 -0.16 12.84 1.06
CA ARG A 120 -0.31 14.29 1.22
C ARG A 120 1.03 14.99 1.47
N VAL A 121 1.90 14.37 2.29
CA VAL A 121 3.23 14.92 2.58
C VAL A 121 4.09 14.90 1.32
N GLU A 122 4.12 13.77 0.62
CA GLU A 122 4.90 13.56 -0.60
C GLU A 122 4.44 14.50 -1.73
N GLU A 123 3.12 14.62 -1.97
CA GLU A 123 2.59 15.52 -2.99
C GLU A 123 2.91 17.00 -2.70
N ARG A 124 2.92 17.40 -1.42
CA ARG A 124 3.32 18.78 -1.04
C ARG A 124 4.80 19.02 -1.34
N ALA A 125 5.67 18.10 -0.94
CA ALA A 125 7.09 18.19 -1.21
C ALA A 125 7.39 18.22 -2.71
N LEU A 126 6.79 17.32 -3.50
CA LEU A 126 6.97 17.29 -4.95
C LEU A 126 6.41 18.55 -5.63
N ALA A 127 5.30 19.09 -5.15
CA ALA A 127 4.72 20.32 -5.70
C ALA A 127 5.52 21.56 -5.35
N SER A 128 6.24 21.60 -4.22
CA SER A 128 7.13 22.71 -3.86
C SER A 128 8.43 22.67 -4.69
N GLU A 129 9.02 21.50 -4.84
CA GLU A 129 10.34 21.36 -5.48
C GLU A 129 10.26 21.32 -7.01
N LEU A 130 9.33 20.55 -7.57
CA LEU A 130 9.17 20.40 -9.02
C LEU A 130 8.24 21.48 -9.63
N GLY A 131 7.52 22.23 -8.81
CA GLY A 131 6.73 23.37 -9.23
C GLY A 131 5.61 23.05 -10.21
N GLU A 132 5.46 23.89 -11.26
CA GLU A 132 4.38 23.78 -12.23
C GLU A 132 4.36 22.48 -13.07
N PRO A 133 5.48 21.85 -13.44
CA PRO A 133 5.48 20.53 -14.08
C PRO A 133 4.72 19.48 -13.28
N TYR A 134 4.93 19.41 -11.96
CA TYR A 134 4.24 18.45 -11.10
C TYR A 134 2.77 18.83 -10.89
N ARG A 135 2.44 20.12 -10.72
CA ARG A 135 1.05 20.59 -10.62
C ARG A 135 0.23 20.25 -11.86
N ARG A 136 0.83 20.38 -13.05
CA ARG A 136 0.22 19.98 -14.32
C ARG A 136 -0.03 18.47 -14.37
N TYR A 137 0.90 17.66 -13.90
CA TYR A 137 0.75 16.22 -13.77
C TYR A 137 -0.39 15.86 -12.80
N MET A 138 -0.50 16.55 -11.65
CA MET A 138 -1.59 16.36 -10.69
C MET A 138 -2.98 16.64 -11.28
N ARG A 139 -3.12 17.59 -12.20
CA ARG A 139 -4.41 17.91 -12.83
C ARG A 139 -4.92 16.81 -13.77
N ARG A 140 -4.05 16.02 -14.36
CA ARG A 140 -4.41 14.99 -15.34
C ARG A 140 -4.41 13.55 -14.79
N THR A 141 -3.91 13.36 -13.58
CA THR A 141 -3.79 12.03 -12.97
C THR A 141 -4.51 11.97 -11.62
N LYS A 142 -4.90 10.78 -11.21
CA LYS A 142 -5.51 10.52 -9.90
C LYS A 142 -4.48 10.01 -8.90
N ARG A 143 -4.83 9.95 -7.60
CA ARG A 143 -3.89 9.51 -6.56
C ARG A 143 -3.65 8.02 -6.58
N LEU A 144 -4.69 7.23 -6.38
CA LEU A 144 -4.63 5.78 -6.14
C LEU A 144 -5.43 4.97 -7.14
N ILE A 145 -6.66 5.38 -7.45
CA ILE A 145 -7.59 4.64 -8.30
C ILE A 145 -7.83 5.45 -9.57
N PRO A 146 -7.59 4.88 -10.78
CA PRO A 146 -7.89 5.56 -12.02
C PRO A 146 -9.34 6.04 -12.06
N LEU A 147 -9.57 7.26 -12.51
CA LEU A 147 -10.89 7.89 -12.69
C LEU A 147 -11.66 8.22 -11.39
N VAL A 148 -11.20 7.82 -10.22
CA VAL A 148 -11.94 8.02 -8.96
C VAL A 148 -11.19 8.93 -7.99
N VAL A 149 -10.05 8.48 -7.47
CA VAL A 149 -9.31 9.16 -6.39
C VAL A 149 -7.83 9.28 -6.72
#